data_d9136920632e853963d149e585a59ca9
#
_entry.id   d9136920632e853963d149e585a59ca9
#
_cell.length_a   1.000
_cell.length_b   1.000
_cell.length_c   1.000
_cell.angle_alpha   90.00
_cell.angle_beta   90.00
_cell.angle_gamma   90.00
#
_symmetry.space_group_name_H-M   'P 1'
#
loop_
_entity.id
_entity.type
_entity.pdbx_description
1 polymer ?
#
loop_
_entity_poly.entity_id
_entity_poly.type
_entity_poly.pdbx_seq_one_letter_code
_entity_poly.pdbx_strand_id
1 'polypeptide(L)'
;NKPGGAQAIGINEMLRARPDGYTLAFPGFSALATTPKLTNVGYSLKDIKPVAHIASMECVLSTNKSSGIDTWEKFLQAAEKNPDGTVYGTTGSISTQRLYMTKLTDRFHGDLKIRHTAYTSGHEVSTALLGKHITAGFQVPANILPYANSGDFNVIAISRKERRADLPNTPTFRELYADKMTPADE
;
A
#
# COMPACT_ATOMS: atom_id res chain seq x y z
N ASN A 1 -5.55 6.45 20.58
CA ASN A 1 -5.75 5.89 19.24
C ASN A 1 -7.15 5.26 19.16
N LYS A 2 -7.88 5.53 18.07
CA LYS A 2 -9.24 5.03 17.80
C LYS A 2 -9.21 4.24 16.48
N PRO A 3 -8.83 2.95 16.50
CA PRO A 3 -8.73 2.12 15.29
C PRO A 3 -10.12 1.72 14.77
N GLY A 4 -10.17 1.30 13.48
CA GLY A 4 -11.35 0.73 12.84
C GLY A 4 -11.97 1.59 11.75
N GLY A 5 -12.86 0.98 10.94
CA GLY A 5 -13.57 1.63 9.86
C GLY A 5 -12.66 2.31 8.81
N ALA A 6 -11.51 1.73 8.48
CA ALA A 6 -10.49 2.37 7.63
C ALA A 6 -10.14 3.80 8.12
N GLN A 7 -9.97 3.97 9.43
CA GLN A 7 -9.71 5.22 10.18
C GLN A 7 -10.94 6.14 10.34
N ALA A 8 -12.11 5.78 9.81
CA ALA A 8 -13.31 6.62 9.90
C ALA A 8 -13.76 6.84 11.34
N ILE A 9 -13.57 5.86 12.24
CA ILE A 9 -13.93 6.00 13.65
C ILE A 9 -13.17 7.17 14.29
N GLY A 10 -11.85 7.25 14.08
CA GLY A 10 -11.03 8.33 14.62
C GLY A 10 -11.37 9.70 14.03
N ILE A 11 -11.68 9.77 12.74
CA ILE A 11 -12.08 11.03 12.07
C ILE A 11 -13.43 11.50 12.62
N ASN A 12 -14.43 10.62 12.75
CA ASN A 12 -15.73 10.98 13.31
C ASN A 12 -15.63 11.43 14.77
N GLU A 13 -14.72 10.87 15.56
CA GLU A 13 -14.46 11.32 16.92
C GLU A 13 -13.93 12.75 16.96
N MET A 14 -12.99 13.08 16.07
CA MET A 14 -12.51 14.47 15.93
C MET A 14 -13.64 15.40 15.51
N LEU A 15 -14.48 15.01 14.56
CA LEU A 15 -15.59 15.85 14.07
C LEU A 15 -16.68 16.10 15.12
N ARG A 16 -16.80 15.26 16.15
CA ARG A 16 -17.71 15.48 17.31
C ARG A 16 -17.14 16.43 18.34
N ALA A 17 -15.83 16.66 18.34
CA ALA A 17 -15.20 17.57 19.24
C ALA A 17 -15.48 19.03 18.86
N ARG A 18 -15.28 19.96 19.80
CA ARG A 18 -15.40 21.41 19.52
C ARG A 18 -14.37 21.82 18.47
N PRO A 19 -14.74 22.65 17.48
CA PRO A 19 -13.81 23.10 16.45
C PRO A 19 -12.93 24.29 16.93
N ASP A 20 -12.32 24.13 18.09
CA ASP A 20 -11.50 25.14 18.79
C ASP A 20 -9.99 24.98 18.51
N GLY A 21 -9.61 23.98 17.71
CA GLY A 21 -8.22 23.72 17.34
C GLY A 21 -7.44 22.84 18.31
N TYR A 22 -8.04 22.39 19.42
CA TYR A 22 -7.37 21.52 20.39
C TYR A 22 -7.55 20.02 20.10
N THR A 23 -8.47 19.65 19.21
CA THR A 23 -8.64 18.27 18.76
C THR A 23 -8.25 18.13 17.31
N LEU A 24 -7.19 17.35 17.05
CA LEU A 24 -6.66 17.10 15.71
C LEU A 24 -6.69 15.62 15.38
N ALA A 25 -6.89 15.30 14.10
CA ALA A 25 -6.71 13.95 13.57
C ALA A 25 -5.47 13.89 12.69
N PHE A 26 -4.80 12.72 12.70
CA PHE A 26 -3.68 12.40 11.81
C PHE A 26 -4.03 11.16 10.97
N PRO A 27 -4.91 11.31 9.97
CA PRO A 27 -5.34 10.22 9.12
C PRO A 27 -4.40 10.04 7.91
N GLY A 28 -4.43 8.84 7.35
CA GLY A 28 -3.89 8.59 6.02
C GLY A 28 -4.78 9.20 4.92
N PHE A 29 -4.18 9.51 3.77
CA PHE A 29 -4.88 10.12 2.63
C PHE A 29 -6.10 9.31 2.17
N SER A 30 -6.00 7.98 2.15
CA SER A 30 -7.12 7.10 1.76
C SER A 30 -8.36 7.29 2.62
N ALA A 31 -8.19 7.52 3.93
CA ALA A 31 -9.31 7.76 4.84
C ALA A 31 -10.02 9.08 4.53
N LEU A 32 -9.31 10.08 4.02
CA LEU A 32 -9.88 11.38 3.66
C LEU A 32 -10.52 11.38 2.27
N ALA A 33 -9.84 10.85 1.27
CA ALA A 33 -10.22 11.02 -0.13
C ALA A 33 -10.93 9.81 -0.74
N THR A 34 -10.57 8.58 -0.34
CA THR A 34 -11.04 7.35 -0.97
C THR A 34 -12.16 6.70 -0.19
N THR A 35 -11.99 6.53 1.12
CA THR A 35 -12.97 5.83 1.96
C THR A 35 -14.36 6.46 1.91
N PRO A 36 -14.53 7.80 1.94
CA PRO A 36 -15.85 8.42 1.82
C PRO A 36 -16.54 8.23 0.46
N LYS A 37 -15.78 7.91 -0.58
CA LYS A 37 -16.33 7.62 -1.92
C LYS A 37 -16.78 6.17 -2.08
N LEU A 38 -16.20 5.26 -1.32
CA LEU A 38 -16.45 3.82 -1.43
C LEU A 38 -17.41 3.29 -0.36
N THR A 39 -17.49 3.97 0.77
CA THR A 39 -18.34 3.57 1.91
C THR A 39 -18.97 4.78 2.57
N ASN A 40 -20.14 4.58 3.16
CA ASN A 40 -20.76 5.62 3.97
C ASN A 40 -20.05 5.71 5.32
N VAL A 41 -19.24 6.74 5.51
CA VAL A 41 -18.44 6.97 6.73
C VAL A 41 -18.95 8.11 7.61
N GLY A 42 -20.02 8.81 7.18
CA GLY A 42 -20.62 9.91 7.91
C GLY A 42 -19.85 11.24 7.86
N TYR A 43 -18.88 11.36 6.95
CA TYR A 43 -18.15 12.61 6.68
C TYR A 43 -17.70 12.72 5.22
N SER A 44 -17.33 13.92 4.82
CA SER A 44 -16.72 14.25 3.53
C SER A 44 -15.49 15.14 3.71
N LEU A 45 -14.73 15.37 2.66
CA LEU A 45 -13.59 16.32 2.70
C LEU A 45 -14.01 17.75 3.07
N LYS A 46 -15.27 18.12 2.80
CA LYS A 46 -15.80 19.46 3.12
C LYS A 46 -15.94 19.70 4.64
N ASP A 47 -16.05 18.63 5.41
CA ASP A 47 -16.22 18.68 6.86
C ASP A 47 -14.87 18.79 7.59
N ILE A 48 -13.74 18.69 6.85
CA ILE A 48 -12.39 18.61 7.40
C ILE A 48 -11.55 19.78 6.86
N LYS A 49 -10.90 20.49 7.77
CA LYS A 49 -9.94 21.52 7.43
C LYS A 49 -8.51 20.97 7.53
N PRO A 50 -7.78 20.78 6.42
CA PRO A 50 -6.39 20.37 6.46
C PRO A 50 -5.53 21.46 7.13
N VAL A 51 -4.62 21.04 8.00
CA VAL A 51 -3.67 21.92 8.68
C VAL A 51 -2.29 21.83 8.06
N ALA A 52 -1.78 20.61 7.89
CA ALA A 52 -0.47 20.38 7.31
C ALA A 52 -0.36 18.98 6.67
N HIS A 53 0.49 18.85 5.67
CA HIS A 53 0.98 17.58 5.16
C HIS A 53 2.27 17.24 5.91
N ILE A 54 2.23 16.19 6.73
CA ILE A 54 3.35 15.83 7.62
C ILE A 54 4.35 14.90 6.92
N ALA A 55 3.84 13.91 6.17
CA ALA A 55 4.67 12.94 5.47
C ALA A 55 3.91 12.31 4.30
N SER A 56 4.66 11.92 3.27
CA SER A 56 4.17 11.03 2.21
C SER A 56 4.48 9.58 2.59
N MET A 57 3.48 8.71 2.44
CA MET A 57 3.65 7.30 2.68
C MET A 57 4.18 6.63 1.42
N GLU A 58 5.32 6.00 1.54
CA GLU A 58 5.87 5.12 0.52
C GLU A 58 5.58 3.67 0.85
N CYS A 59 5.48 2.83 -0.15
CA CYS A 59 5.26 1.40 0.00
C CYS A 59 6.24 0.61 -0.84
N VAL A 60 6.63 -0.54 -0.33
CA VAL A 60 7.50 -1.49 -1.00
C VAL A 60 6.75 -2.78 -1.25
N LEU A 61 6.92 -3.33 -2.44
CA LEU A 61 6.46 -4.66 -2.80
C LEU A 61 7.58 -5.64 -2.54
N SER A 62 7.29 -6.64 -1.73
CA SER A 62 8.24 -7.68 -1.33
C SER A 62 7.68 -9.08 -1.55
N THR A 63 8.58 -10.02 -1.76
CA THR A 63 8.28 -11.46 -1.92
C THR A 63 9.15 -12.26 -0.98
N ASN A 64 8.75 -13.50 -0.69
CA ASN A 64 9.60 -14.42 0.06
C ASN A 64 10.83 -14.79 -0.78
N LYS A 65 12.02 -14.76 -0.18
CA LYS A 65 13.29 -15.07 -0.87
C LYS A 65 13.27 -16.42 -1.57
N SER A 66 12.69 -17.43 -0.93
CA SER A 66 12.64 -18.80 -1.46
C SER A 66 11.62 -18.98 -2.61
N SER A 67 10.81 -17.96 -2.93
CA SER A 67 9.87 -18.04 -4.06
C SER A 67 10.55 -17.96 -5.42
N GLY A 68 11.79 -17.45 -5.49
CA GLY A 68 12.48 -17.17 -6.74
C GLY A 68 11.94 -15.93 -7.49
N ILE A 69 10.93 -15.25 -6.92
CA ILE A 69 10.36 -14.01 -7.48
C ILE A 69 11.16 -12.85 -6.87
N ASP A 70 12.16 -12.36 -7.59
CA ASP A 70 13.10 -11.32 -7.14
C ASP A 70 12.98 -10.02 -7.94
N THR A 71 12.11 -10.01 -8.97
CA THR A 71 11.83 -8.82 -9.79
C THR A 71 10.33 -8.63 -10.01
N TRP A 72 9.96 -7.41 -10.41
CA TRP A 72 8.60 -7.07 -10.77
C TRP A 72 8.10 -7.90 -11.96
N GLU A 73 8.94 -8.10 -12.98
CA GLU A 73 8.62 -8.89 -14.17
C GLU A 73 8.32 -10.35 -13.82
N LYS A 74 9.09 -10.97 -12.92
CA LYS A 74 8.82 -12.33 -12.44
C LYS A 74 7.52 -12.40 -11.64
N PHE A 75 7.17 -11.36 -10.90
CA PHE A 75 5.90 -11.28 -10.20
C PHE A 75 4.72 -11.22 -11.19
N LEU A 76 4.82 -10.41 -12.23
CA LEU A 76 3.82 -10.36 -13.29
C LEU A 76 3.69 -11.70 -14.03
N GLN A 77 4.81 -12.33 -14.39
CA GLN A 77 4.80 -13.65 -15.02
C GLN A 77 4.16 -14.73 -14.13
N ALA A 78 4.36 -14.65 -12.82
CA ALA A 78 3.69 -15.55 -11.88
C ALA A 78 2.17 -15.33 -11.87
N ALA A 79 1.73 -14.05 -11.90
CA ALA A 79 0.32 -13.69 -11.97
C ALA A 79 -0.34 -14.13 -13.29
N GLU A 80 0.35 -14.00 -14.41
CA GLU A 80 -0.13 -14.46 -15.73
C GLU A 80 -0.29 -15.98 -15.79
N LYS A 81 0.69 -16.70 -15.23
CA LYS A 81 0.67 -18.17 -15.23
C LYS A 81 -0.33 -18.77 -14.25
N ASN A 82 -0.55 -18.11 -13.11
CA ASN A 82 -1.43 -18.59 -12.06
C ASN A 82 -2.14 -17.40 -11.37
N PRO A 83 -3.16 -16.82 -12.04
CA PRO A 83 -3.89 -15.66 -11.51
C PRO A 83 -4.54 -15.92 -10.14
N ASP A 84 -5.10 -17.10 -9.95
CA ASP A 84 -5.77 -17.48 -8.71
C ASP A 84 -4.81 -17.78 -7.56
N GLY A 85 -3.61 -18.25 -7.87
CA GLY A 85 -2.57 -18.57 -6.89
C GLY A 85 -1.64 -17.39 -6.57
N THR A 86 -1.64 -16.33 -7.39
CA THR A 86 -0.83 -15.13 -7.12
C THR A 86 -1.63 -14.16 -6.27
N VAL A 87 -1.22 -14.02 -5.01
CA VAL A 87 -1.92 -13.23 -3.99
C VAL A 87 -0.99 -12.20 -3.41
N TYR A 88 -1.42 -10.94 -3.35
CA TYR A 88 -0.69 -9.93 -2.57
C TYR A 88 -1.49 -9.49 -1.34
N GLY A 89 -0.77 -9.24 -0.26
CA GLY A 89 -1.32 -8.77 1.01
C GLY A 89 -1.06 -7.29 1.24
N THR A 90 -2.04 -6.59 1.82
CA THR A 90 -1.89 -5.22 2.31
C THR A 90 -2.57 -5.06 3.67
N THR A 91 -2.27 -3.97 4.37
CA THR A 91 -2.99 -3.60 5.58
C THR A 91 -4.29 -2.89 5.22
N GLY A 92 -5.42 -3.55 5.50
CA GLY A 92 -6.77 -3.04 5.21
C GLY A 92 -7.28 -3.29 3.79
N SER A 93 -8.58 -3.42 3.67
CA SER A 93 -9.27 -3.68 2.39
C SER A 93 -9.39 -2.44 1.50
N ILE A 94 -9.40 -1.24 2.11
CA ILE A 94 -9.41 0.06 1.43
C ILE A 94 -8.10 0.76 1.82
N SER A 95 -7.01 0.40 1.17
CA SER A 95 -5.68 0.94 1.46
C SER A 95 -5.09 1.62 0.23
N THR A 96 -4.21 2.60 0.46
CA THR A 96 -3.46 3.26 -0.63
C THR A 96 -2.67 2.24 -1.44
N GLN A 97 -2.11 1.23 -0.79
CA GLN A 97 -1.36 0.15 -1.43
C GLN A 97 -2.23 -0.64 -2.43
N ARG A 98 -3.45 -1.01 -2.01
CA ARG A 98 -4.38 -1.71 -2.89
C ARG A 98 -4.77 -0.85 -4.08
N LEU A 99 -5.11 0.41 -3.84
CA LEU A 99 -5.47 1.34 -4.92
C LEU A 99 -4.31 1.53 -5.91
N TYR A 100 -3.10 1.68 -5.38
CA TYR A 100 -1.91 1.83 -6.21
C TYR A 100 -1.66 0.58 -7.07
N MET A 101 -1.74 -0.62 -6.48
CA MET A 101 -1.59 -1.88 -7.23
C MET A 101 -2.67 -2.03 -8.30
N THR A 102 -3.95 -1.79 -7.95
CA THR A 102 -5.06 -1.84 -8.91
C THR A 102 -4.82 -0.85 -10.06
N LYS A 103 -4.44 0.39 -9.75
CA LYS A 103 -4.13 1.39 -10.78
C LYS A 103 -3.00 0.95 -11.72
N LEU A 104 -1.93 0.36 -11.18
CA LEU A 104 -0.83 -0.15 -11.99
C LEU A 104 -1.27 -1.30 -12.91
N THR A 105 -2.00 -2.27 -12.36
CA THR A 105 -2.45 -3.42 -13.14
C THR A 105 -3.45 -3.02 -14.21
N ASP A 106 -4.48 -2.26 -13.87
CA ASP A 106 -5.51 -1.83 -14.82
C ASP A 106 -4.93 -0.98 -15.95
N ARG A 107 -3.98 -0.10 -15.61
CA ARG A 107 -3.42 0.83 -16.61
C ARG A 107 -2.38 0.20 -17.53
N PHE A 108 -1.51 -0.66 -16.99
CA PHE A 108 -0.33 -1.14 -17.72
C PHE A 108 -0.40 -2.60 -18.13
N HIS A 109 -1.31 -3.37 -17.52
CA HIS A 109 -1.41 -4.82 -17.71
C HIS A 109 -2.83 -5.29 -18.06
N GLY A 110 -3.77 -4.35 -18.31
CA GLY A 110 -5.11 -4.65 -18.79
C GLY A 110 -5.86 -5.63 -17.87
N ASP A 111 -6.17 -6.83 -18.39
CA ASP A 111 -6.97 -7.82 -17.67
C ASP A 111 -6.18 -8.68 -16.66
N LEU A 112 -4.94 -8.31 -16.35
CA LEU A 112 -4.15 -9.05 -15.37
C LEU A 112 -4.81 -8.99 -13.99
N LYS A 113 -5.28 -10.14 -13.53
CA LYS A 113 -5.92 -10.27 -12.21
C LYS A 113 -4.90 -10.79 -11.20
N ILE A 114 -4.68 -10.02 -10.15
CA ILE A 114 -3.89 -10.43 -9.00
C ILE A 114 -4.79 -10.39 -7.76
N ARG A 115 -4.93 -11.51 -7.08
CA ARG A 115 -5.78 -11.59 -5.90
C ARG A 115 -5.22 -10.76 -4.75
N HIS A 116 -6.10 -10.12 -4.02
CA HIS A 116 -5.76 -9.30 -2.87
C HIS A 116 -6.32 -9.91 -1.57
N THR A 117 -5.49 -9.90 -0.52
CA THR A 117 -5.90 -10.24 0.85
C THR A 117 -5.59 -9.07 1.78
N ALA A 118 -6.60 -8.68 2.57
CA ALA A 118 -6.46 -7.63 3.57
C ALA A 118 -6.12 -8.23 4.94
N TYR A 119 -5.16 -7.65 5.62
CA TYR A 119 -4.75 -7.97 6.98
C TYR A 119 -5.02 -6.79 7.91
N THR A 120 -5.01 -7.02 9.22
CA THR A 120 -5.26 -5.95 10.20
C THR A 120 -4.01 -5.15 10.52
N SER A 121 -2.82 -5.72 10.29
CA SER A 121 -1.53 -5.09 10.55
C SER A 121 -0.47 -5.47 9.53
N GLY A 122 0.58 -4.64 9.43
CA GLY A 122 1.74 -4.96 8.60
C GLY A 122 2.52 -6.18 9.10
N HIS A 123 2.52 -6.43 10.40
CA HIS A 123 3.14 -7.63 10.97
C HIS A 123 2.47 -8.91 10.48
N GLU A 124 1.13 -8.94 10.43
CA GLU A 124 0.38 -10.08 9.88
C GLU A 124 0.69 -10.33 8.40
N VAL A 125 0.82 -9.26 7.59
CA VAL A 125 1.23 -9.39 6.19
C VAL A 125 2.63 -10.00 6.09
N SER A 126 3.58 -9.53 6.92
CA SER A 126 4.95 -10.08 6.93
C SER A 126 4.97 -11.54 7.37
N THR A 127 4.20 -11.91 8.40
CA THR A 127 4.07 -13.30 8.85
C THR A 127 3.45 -14.19 7.76
N ALA A 128 2.41 -13.73 7.09
CA ALA A 128 1.79 -14.46 5.99
C ALA A 128 2.75 -14.64 4.80
N LEU A 129 3.60 -13.63 4.53
CA LEU A 129 4.62 -13.71 3.49
C LEU A 129 5.74 -14.68 3.86
N LEU A 130 6.20 -14.68 5.11
CA LEU A 130 7.17 -15.66 5.63
C LEU A 130 6.61 -17.08 5.54
N GLY A 131 5.36 -17.27 5.94
CA GLY A 131 4.65 -18.56 5.88
C GLY A 131 4.24 -18.98 4.46
N LYS A 132 4.53 -18.17 3.43
CA LYS A 132 4.16 -18.42 2.01
C LYS A 132 2.65 -18.55 1.79
N HIS A 133 1.84 -17.96 2.66
CA HIS A 133 0.38 -17.90 2.49
C HIS A 133 -0.04 -16.87 1.44
N ILE A 134 0.85 -15.93 1.11
CA ILE A 134 0.72 -14.95 0.03
C ILE A 134 2.00 -14.90 -0.78
N THR A 135 1.88 -14.52 -2.05
CA THR A 135 3.01 -14.40 -2.98
C THR A 135 3.82 -13.14 -2.75
N ALA A 136 3.15 -12.04 -2.42
CA ALA A 136 3.78 -10.74 -2.18
C ALA A 136 3.12 -9.97 -1.03
N GLY A 137 3.88 -9.13 -0.36
CA GLY A 137 3.41 -8.14 0.60
C GLY A 137 3.67 -6.72 0.08
N PHE A 138 2.63 -5.89 0.03
CA PHE A 138 2.78 -4.49 -0.35
C PHE A 138 2.54 -3.60 0.86
N GLN A 139 3.61 -3.10 1.45
CA GLN A 139 3.61 -2.50 2.78
C GLN A 139 4.55 -1.29 2.88
N VAL A 140 4.48 -0.60 4.02
CA VAL A 140 5.47 0.44 4.36
C VAL A 140 6.84 -0.19 4.65
N PRO A 141 7.95 0.51 4.32
CA PRO A 141 9.31 -0.02 4.49
C PRO A 141 9.60 -0.55 5.90
N ALA A 142 9.10 0.11 6.94
CA ALA A 142 9.34 -0.29 8.34
C ALA A 142 8.95 -1.74 8.65
N ASN A 143 7.95 -2.31 7.95
CA ASN A 143 7.52 -3.69 8.14
C ASN A 143 8.36 -4.70 7.33
N ILE A 144 9.12 -4.25 6.36
CA ILE A 144 9.82 -5.09 5.38
C ILE A 144 11.33 -5.07 5.58
N LEU A 145 11.92 -3.92 5.90
CA LEU A 145 13.37 -3.75 6.01
C LEU A 145 14.04 -4.75 6.95
N PRO A 146 13.51 -5.10 8.13
CA PRO A 146 14.12 -6.13 8.97
C PRO A 146 14.30 -7.47 8.25
N TYR A 147 13.29 -7.90 7.48
CA TYR A 147 13.31 -9.16 6.74
C TYR A 147 14.13 -9.09 5.44
N ALA A 148 14.19 -7.93 4.81
CA ALA A 148 15.08 -7.70 3.68
C ALA A 148 16.55 -7.73 4.11
N ASN A 149 16.87 -7.14 5.26
CA ASN A 149 18.22 -7.13 5.83
C ASN A 149 18.66 -8.52 6.34
N SER A 150 17.74 -9.35 6.86
CA SER A 150 18.02 -10.74 7.21
C SER A 150 18.12 -11.67 5.99
N GLY A 151 17.70 -11.21 4.81
CA GLY A 151 17.71 -12.01 3.60
C GLY A 151 16.48 -12.92 3.39
N ASP A 152 15.43 -12.74 4.19
CA ASP A 152 14.19 -13.53 4.10
C ASP A 152 13.28 -13.03 2.97
N PHE A 153 13.34 -11.73 2.66
CA PHE A 153 12.52 -11.12 1.62
C PHE A 153 13.36 -10.51 0.49
N ASN A 154 12.87 -10.62 -0.74
CA ASN A 154 13.25 -9.75 -1.84
C ASN A 154 12.38 -8.49 -1.80
N VAL A 155 12.95 -7.33 -2.02
CA VAL A 155 12.22 -6.09 -2.28
C VAL A 155 12.28 -5.81 -3.77
N ILE A 156 11.14 -5.92 -4.46
CA ILE A 156 11.10 -5.97 -5.93
C ILE A 156 10.66 -4.67 -6.58
N ALA A 157 9.98 -3.79 -5.87
CA ALA A 157 9.63 -2.46 -6.35
C ALA A 157 9.22 -1.53 -5.19
N ILE A 158 9.31 -0.22 -5.43
CA ILE A 158 8.93 0.81 -4.45
C ILE A 158 8.10 1.92 -5.10
N SER A 159 7.07 2.41 -4.36
CA SER A 159 6.21 3.51 -4.80
C SER A 159 6.80 4.87 -4.42
N ARG A 160 7.88 5.25 -5.08
CA ARG A 160 8.55 6.56 -4.94
C ARG A 160 8.97 7.11 -6.29
N LYS A 161 9.29 8.40 -6.29
CA LYS A 161 9.90 9.05 -7.47
C LYS A 161 11.36 8.62 -7.68
N GLU A 162 12.08 8.39 -6.58
CA GLU A 162 13.50 8.04 -6.57
C GLU A 162 13.74 6.83 -5.68
N ARG A 163 14.81 6.08 -5.93
CA ARG A 163 15.22 4.94 -5.09
C ARG A 163 15.55 5.40 -3.67
N ARG A 164 15.35 4.51 -2.72
CA ARG A 164 15.78 4.72 -1.34
C ARG A 164 17.29 4.47 -1.21
N ALA A 165 17.94 5.27 -0.36
CA ALA A 165 19.37 5.09 -0.06
C ALA A 165 19.67 3.73 0.61
N ASP A 166 18.73 3.23 1.41
CA ASP A 166 18.84 1.92 2.09
C ASP A 166 18.33 0.75 1.21
N LEU A 167 17.81 1.00 0.03
CA LEU A 167 17.38 0.02 -0.98
C LEU A 167 17.86 0.42 -2.39
N PRO A 168 19.17 0.61 -2.60
CA PRO A 168 19.69 1.21 -3.83
C PRO A 168 19.47 0.35 -5.07
N ASN A 169 19.32 -0.96 -4.89
CA ASN A 169 19.10 -1.90 -5.99
C ASN A 169 17.60 -2.15 -6.30
N THR A 170 16.69 -1.60 -5.50
CA THR A 170 15.25 -1.75 -5.72
C THR A 170 14.75 -0.66 -6.66
N PRO A 171 14.18 -1.02 -7.83
CA PRO A 171 13.64 -0.04 -8.74
C PRO A 171 12.38 0.61 -8.17
N THR A 172 12.13 1.84 -8.57
CA THR A 172 10.82 2.46 -8.34
C THR A 172 9.83 2.01 -9.42
N PHE A 173 8.53 2.03 -9.12
CA PHE A 173 7.53 1.80 -10.17
C PHE A 173 7.62 2.86 -11.28
N ARG A 174 8.08 4.06 -10.95
CA ARG A 174 8.36 5.09 -11.94
C ARG A 174 9.45 4.67 -12.94
N GLU A 175 10.53 4.07 -12.47
CA GLU A 175 11.59 3.55 -13.36
C GLU A 175 11.09 2.38 -14.21
N LEU A 176 10.30 1.47 -13.63
CA LEU A 176 9.73 0.31 -14.32
C LEU A 176 8.73 0.70 -15.43
N TYR A 177 8.11 1.88 -15.32
CA TYR A 177 7.12 2.39 -16.27
C TYR A 177 7.46 3.78 -16.82
N ALA A 178 8.76 4.15 -16.84
CA ALA A 178 9.23 5.50 -17.13
C ALA A 178 8.59 6.15 -18.37
N ASP A 179 8.43 5.38 -19.44
CA ASP A 179 7.86 5.86 -20.71
C ASP A 179 6.31 5.90 -20.71
N LYS A 180 5.67 5.43 -19.68
CA LYS A 180 4.21 5.23 -19.63
C LYS A 180 3.53 5.94 -18.45
N MET A 181 4.28 6.34 -17.41
CA MET A 181 3.74 7.04 -16.25
C MET A 181 3.62 8.54 -16.49
N THR A 182 2.51 9.11 -16.00
CA THR A 182 2.28 10.56 -15.97
C THR A 182 2.34 11.06 -14.53
N PRO A 183 2.43 12.38 -14.29
CA PRO A 183 2.37 12.95 -12.93
C PRO A 183 1.12 12.54 -12.13
N ALA A 184 0.02 12.18 -12.81
CA ALA A 184 -1.20 11.67 -12.17
C ALA A 184 -1.08 10.21 -11.67
N ASP A 185 0.00 9.52 -11.99
CA ASP A 185 0.26 8.12 -11.60
C ASP A 185 1.15 8.03 -10.36
N GLU A 186 1.79 9.13 -9.99
CA GLU A 186 2.61 9.31 -8.81
C GLU A 186 1.74 9.75 -7.62
#